data_0991e53c13d222a843ccced639a1ef29
#
_entry.id   0991e53c13d222a843ccced639a1ef29
#
_cell.length_a   1.000
_cell.length_b   1.000
_cell.length_c   1.000
_cell.angle_alpha   90.00
_cell.angle_beta   90.00
_cell.angle_gamma   90.00
#
_symmetry.space_group_name_H-M   'P 1'
#
loop_
_entity.id
_entity.type
_entity.pdbx_description
1 polymer ?
#
loop_
_entity_poly.entity_id
_entity_poly.type
_entity_poly.pdbx_seq_one_letter_code
_entity_poly.pdbx_strand_id
1 'polypeptide(L)'
;MNKEQAAQRMGQRITALRKMEGISQQELADRAGLTRQHIGRIEKGELVSVAYVTIQQIAEALGMTVDIIDPRLADLAPLKTLT
;
A
#
# COMPACT_ATOMS: atom_id res chain seq x y z
N MET A 1 7.88 -1.64 15.57
CA MET A 1 6.50 -1.51 15.05
C MET A 1 5.89 -2.89 14.97
N ASN A 2 4.72 -3.11 15.61
CA ASN A 2 4.05 -4.41 15.53
C ASN A 2 3.23 -4.55 14.25
N LYS A 3 2.66 -5.73 14.03
CA LYS A 3 1.91 -6.03 12.80
C LYS A 3 0.71 -5.10 12.62
N GLU A 4 0.00 -4.83 13.69
CA GLU A 4 -1.20 -3.99 13.64
C GLU A 4 -0.85 -2.55 13.29
N GLN A 5 0.21 -2.03 13.89
CA GLN A 5 0.68 -0.68 13.59
C GLN A 5 1.17 -0.57 12.15
N ALA A 6 1.88 -1.60 11.67
CA ALA A 6 2.37 -1.63 10.29
C ALA A 6 1.20 -1.62 9.30
N ALA A 7 0.16 -2.43 9.58
CA ALA A 7 -1.02 -2.49 8.73
C ALA A 7 -1.74 -1.14 8.69
N GLN A 8 -1.88 -0.48 9.84
CA GLN A 8 -2.53 0.82 9.92
C GLN A 8 -1.74 1.88 9.15
N ARG A 9 -0.43 1.90 9.29
CA ARG A 9 0.42 2.87 8.58
C ARG A 9 0.38 2.65 7.08
N MET A 10 0.41 1.39 6.65
CA MET A 10 0.29 1.05 5.24
C MET A 10 -1.04 1.55 4.69
N GLY A 11 -2.13 1.26 5.39
CA GLY A 11 -3.46 1.70 4.98
C GLY A 11 -3.57 3.20 4.88
N GLN A 12 -3.01 3.93 5.84
CA GLN A 12 -3.01 5.39 5.85
C GLN A 12 -2.22 5.96 4.67
N ARG A 13 -1.08 5.37 4.34
CA ARG A 13 -0.27 5.80 3.21
C ARG A 13 -0.99 5.58 1.89
N ILE A 14 -1.60 4.41 1.73
CA ILE A 14 -2.37 4.12 0.52
C ILE A 14 -3.51 5.11 0.37
N THR A 15 -4.24 5.37 1.46
CA THR A 15 -5.34 6.34 1.45
C THR A 15 -4.86 7.73 1.05
N ALA A 16 -3.75 8.17 1.64
CA ALA A 16 -3.21 9.50 1.36
C ALA A 16 -2.76 9.62 -0.10
N LEU A 17 -2.03 8.62 -0.59
CA LEU A 17 -1.54 8.63 -1.97
C LEU A 17 -2.70 8.59 -2.97
N ARG A 18 -3.71 7.76 -2.67
CA ARG A 18 -4.89 7.67 -3.51
C ARG A 18 -5.61 9.02 -3.61
N LYS A 19 -5.78 9.69 -2.47
CA LYS A 19 -6.45 10.99 -2.42
C LYS A 19 -5.64 12.07 -3.14
N MET A 20 -4.33 12.01 -3.03
CA MET A 20 -3.45 12.93 -3.76
C MET A 20 -3.60 12.76 -5.27
N GLU A 21 -3.84 11.54 -5.73
CA GLU A 21 -4.10 11.26 -7.14
C GLU A 21 -5.53 11.64 -7.55
N GLY A 22 -6.40 11.94 -6.60
CA GLY A 22 -7.77 12.31 -6.87
C GLY A 22 -8.64 11.14 -7.33
N ILE A 23 -8.32 9.91 -6.95
CA ILE A 23 -9.06 8.74 -7.39
C ILE A 23 -9.81 8.09 -6.24
N SER A 24 -10.91 7.40 -6.58
CA SER A 24 -11.74 6.67 -5.63
C SER A 24 -11.11 5.32 -5.28
N GLN A 25 -11.64 4.70 -4.23
CA GLN A 25 -11.26 3.32 -3.89
C GLN A 25 -11.56 2.37 -5.05
N GLN A 26 -12.70 2.55 -5.72
CA GLN A 26 -13.05 1.72 -6.85
C GLN A 26 -12.06 1.88 -8.00
N GLU A 27 -11.65 3.11 -8.28
CA GLU A 27 -10.70 3.35 -9.35
C GLU A 27 -9.33 2.75 -9.03
N LEU A 28 -8.88 2.87 -7.78
CA LEU A 28 -7.64 2.22 -7.37
C LEU A 28 -7.75 0.71 -7.50
N ALA A 29 -8.87 0.14 -7.07
CA ALA A 29 -9.11 -1.30 -7.18
C ALA A 29 -9.05 -1.76 -8.64
N ASP A 30 -9.70 -1.02 -9.53
CA ASP A 30 -9.70 -1.34 -10.96
C ASP A 30 -8.28 -1.32 -11.53
N ARG A 31 -7.50 -0.29 -11.21
CA ARG A 31 -6.12 -0.18 -11.67
C ARG A 31 -5.22 -1.28 -11.12
N ALA A 32 -5.46 -1.68 -9.87
CA ALA A 32 -4.63 -2.67 -9.18
C ALA A 32 -5.06 -4.11 -9.49
N GLY A 33 -6.20 -4.31 -10.12
CA GLY A 33 -6.74 -5.65 -10.35
C GLY A 33 -7.28 -6.28 -9.09
N LEU A 34 -7.80 -5.47 -8.16
CA LEU A 34 -8.34 -5.91 -6.88
C LEU A 34 -9.79 -5.47 -6.76
N THR A 35 -10.48 -5.96 -5.73
CA THR A 35 -11.84 -5.53 -5.44
C THR A 35 -11.82 -4.25 -4.60
N ARG A 36 -12.86 -3.43 -4.74
CA ARG A 36 -13.02 -2.24 -3.90
C ARG A 36 -13.05 -2.60 -2.42
N GLN A 37 -13.73 -3.71 -2.08
CA GLN A 37 -13.81 -4.18 -0.69
C GLN A 37 -12.42 -4.50 -0.14
N HIS A 38 -11.58 -5.15 -0.92
CA HIS A 38 -10.22 -5.49 -0.53
C HIS A 38 -9.41 -4.21 -0.27
N ILE A 39 -9.48 -3.24 -1.18
CA ILE A 39 -8.82 -1.95 -1.00
C ILE A 39 -9.31 -1.28 0.29
N GLY A 40 -10.62 -1.26 0.52
CA GLY A 40 -11.19 -0.64 1.72
C GLY A 40 -10.67 -1.26 3.00
N ARG A 41 -10.56 -2.59 3.06
CA ARG A 41 -10.06 -3.29 4.23
C ARG A 41 -8.58 -3.01 4.47
N ILE A 42 -7.80 -2.94 3.40
CA ILE A 42 -6.38 -2.62 3.51
C ILE A 42 -6.21 -1.18 4.01
N GLU A 43 -6.98 -0.24 3.47
CA GLU A 43 -6.89 1.17 3.87
C GLU A 43 -7.27 1.38 5.34
N LYS A 44 -8.18 0.57 5.86
CA LYS A 44 -8.58 0.64 7.28
C LYS A 44 -7.60 -0.05 8.22
N GLY A 45 -6.61 -0.74 7.67
CA GLY A 45 -5.67 -1.48 8.49
C GLY A 45 -6.23 -2.75 9.10
N GLU A 46 -7.31 -3.29 8.52
CA GLU A 46 -7.96 -4.49 9.03
C GLU A 46 -7.18 -5.77 8.75
N LEU A 47 -6.31 -5.75 7.75
CA LEU A 47 -5.55 -6.93 7.32
C LEU A 47 -4.11 -6.78 7.80
N VAL A 48 -3.76 -7.56 8.83
CA VAL A 48 -2.40 -7.52 9.41
C VAL A 48 -1.38 -8.21 8.51
N SER A 49 -1.84 -9.05 7.59
CA SER A 49 -0.98 -9.74 6.65
C SER A 49 -1.53 -9.57 5.25
N VAL A 50 -0.80 -8.87 4.41
CA VAL A 50 -1.16 -8.65 3.01
C VAL A 50 -0.03 -9.19 2.16
N ALA A 51 -0.38 -10.00 1.16
CA ALA A 51 0.62 -10.61 0.28
C ALA A 51 1.45 -9.54 -0.43
N TYR A 52 2.74 -9.79 -0.57
CA TYR A 52 3.65 -8.86 -1.23
C TYR A 52 3.16 -8.48 -2.63
N VAL A 53 2.67 -9.48 -3.39
CA VAL A 53 2.18 -9.22 -4.74
C VAL A 53 1.00 -8.24 -4.73
N THR A 54 0.14 -8.30 -3.71
CA THR A 54 -0.98 -7.37 -3.57
C THR A 54 -0.47 -5.95 -3.33
N ILE A 55 0.52 -5.81 -2.45
CA ILE A 55 1.14 -4.50 -2.17
C ILE A 55 1.79 -3.96 -3.45
N GLN A 56 2.43 -4.83 -4.21
CA GLN A 56 3.07 -4.46 -5.47
C GLN A 56 2.04 -3.97 -6.50
N GLN A 57 0.90 -4.65 -6.59
CA GLN A 57 -0.18 -4.23 -7.49
C GLN A 57 -0.70 -2.84 -7.13
N ILE A 58 -0.87 -2.57 -5.84
CA ILE A 58 -1.33 -1.26 -5.35
C ILE A 58 -0.27 -0.20 -5.66
N ALA A 59 0.99 -0.49 -5.38
CA ALA A 59 2.09 0.44 -5.63
C ALA A 59 2.15 0.83 -7.11
N GLU A 60 2.09 -0.16 -8.00
CA GLU A 60 2.11 0.08 -9.44
C GLU A 60 0.92 0.92 -9.88
N ALA A 61 -0.27 0.65 -9.32
CA ALA A 61 -1.48 1.41 -9.64
C ALA A 61 -1.36 2.88 -9.24
N LEU A 62 -0.55 3.17 -8.21
CA LEU A 62 -0.30 4.53 -7.73
C LEU A 62 0.97 5.14 -8.32
N GLY A 63 1.68 4.41 -9.20
CA GLY A 63 2.94 4.89 -9.75
C GLY A 63 4.07 4.97 -8.74
N MET A 64 4.01 4.14 -7.70
CA MET A 64 4.97 4.15 -6.59
C MET A 64 5.72 2.82 -6.50
N THR A 65 6.76 2.79 -5.68
CA THR A 65 7.46 1.56 -5.31
C THR A 65 6.89 1.03 -4.00
N VAL A 66 7.07 -0.27 -3.74
CA VAL A 66 6.48 -0.91 -2.56
C VAL A 66 7.01 -0.34 -1.24
N ASP A 67 8.25 0.13 -1.20
CA ASP A 67 8.85 0.70 0.01
C ASP A 67 8.20 2.02 0.43
N ILE A 68 7.58 2.74 -0.51
CA ILE A 68 6.84 3.97 -0.19
C ILE A 68 5.55 3.61 0.55
N ILE A 69 4.94 2.47 0.21
CA ILE A 69 3.64 2.06 0.73
C ILE A 69 3.77 1.29 2.03
N ASP A 70 4.67 0.30 2.07
CA ASP A 70 4.84 -0.55 3.25
C ASP A 70 6.00 -0.04 4.10
N PRO A 71 5.73 0.50 5.30
CA PRO A 71 6.80 1.06 6.15
C PRO A 71 7.84 0.02 6.55
N ARG A 72 7.50 -1.27 6.55
CA ARG A 72 8.46 -2.33 6.87
C ARG A 72 9.52 -2.47 5.80
N LEU A 73 9.16 -2.16 4.54
CA LEU A 73 10.09 -2.24 3.41
C LEU A 73 10.92 -0.98 3.26
N ALA A 74 10.47 0.12 3.82
CA ALA A 74 11.22 1.39 3.79
C ALA A 74 12.58 1.25 4.47
N ASP A 75 12.69 0.38 5.48
CA ASP A 75 13.93 0.15 6.21
C ASP A 75 15.01 -0.49 5.32
N LEU A 76 14.62 -1.07 4.20
CA LEU A 76 15.54 -1.69 3.25
C LEU A 76 16.02 -0.73 2.16
N ALA A 77 15.41 0.46 2.07
CA ALA A 77 15.75 1.42 1.03
C ALA A 77 17.23 1.79 0.99
N PRO A 78 17.90 2.03 2.13
CA PRO A 78 19.34 2.35 2.10
C PRO A 78 20.19 1.26 1.47
N LEU A 79 19.78 0.00 1.59
CA LEU A 79 20.52 -1.12 0.99
C LEU A 79 20.43 -1.07 -0.52
N LYS A 80 19.33 -0.62 -1.07
CA LYS A 80 19.15 -0.49 -2.50
C LYS A 80 20.03 0.61 -3.10
N THR A 81 20.25 1.67 -2.34
CA THR A 81 21.02 2.80 -2.82
C THR A 81 22.52 2.55 -2.80
N LEU A 82 22.97 1.51 -2.11
CA LEU A 82 24.38 1.16 -2.02
C LEU A 82 24.86 0.31 -3.20
N THR A 83 23.93 -0.18 -3.98
CA THR A 83 24.24 -0.98 -5.17
C THR A 83 24.06 -0.20 -6.44
#